data_5bcc113d47d33cdb7853c47812a77942
#
_entry.id   5bcc113d47d33cdb7853c47812a77942
#
_cell.length_a   1.000
_cell.length_b   1.000
_cell.length_c   1.000
_cell.angle_alpha   90.00
_cell.angle_beta   90.00
_cell.angle_gamma   90.00
#
_symmetry.space_group_name_H-M   'P 1'
#
loop_
_entity.id
_entity.type
_entity.pdbx_description
1 polymer ?
#
loop_
_entity_poly.entity_id
_entity_poly.type
_entity_poly.pdbx_seq_one_letter_code
_entity_poly.pdbx_strand_id
1 'polypeptide(L)'
;MSTTLFSLAFGVGTQNRQGAWLEVFYAQPLLNPSAELVAAIAPILGYTEGNQAITFSVAQASQLADALKGVDAVQAALLTRLAESHKPLVATVLAEDAQLSSTPEAYLKLHLLSHRLVKPHGLNLAGIFPLLPNVAWTSQGAIDLGELAERQLEARLRGELLEVFSVDKFPKMTDYVVPAGVRIADAARLRLGADVGEGTTEMHEGFVNFNAGTEGPGM
;
A
#
# COMPACT_ATOMS: atom_id res chain seq x y z
N MET A 1 13.21 24.51 -9.79
CA MET A 1 12.53 23.70 -10.84
C MET A 1 11.28 23.13 -10.21
N SER A 2 10.11 23.28 -10.81
CA SER A 2 8.86 22.67 -10.27
C SER A 2 8.97 21.17 -10.49
N THR A 3 9.14 20.40 -9.42
CA THR A 3 9.19 18.93 -9.50
C THR A 3 7.76 18.42 -9.55
N THR A 4 7.26 18.12 -10.73
CA THR A 4 6.00 17.39 -10.89
C THR A 4 6.25 15.93 -10.59
N LEU A 5 5.47 15.35 -9.67
CA LEU A 5 5.51 13.93 -9.36
C LEU A 5 4.32 13.23 -10.04
N PHE A 6 4.55 12.00 -10.47
CA PHE A 6 3.50 11.11 -10.93
C PHE A 6 2.61 10.67 -9.77
N SER A 7 3.19 10.25 -8.64
CA SER A 7 2.44 9.81 -7.46
C SER A 7 3.25 9.96 -6.18
N LEU A 8 2.53 10.07 -5.06
CA LEU A 8 3.08 10.12 -3.72
C LEU A 8 2.14 9.44 -2.75
N ALA A 9 2.67 8.71 -1.77
CA ALA A 9 1.89 8.26 -0.63
C ALA A 9 2.74 8.14 0.64
N PHE A 10 2.11 8.43 1.78
CA PHE A 10 2.63 8.13 3.10
C PHE A 10 1.98 6.85 3.62
N GLY A 11 2.79 5.88 4.02
CA GLY A 11 2.30 4.57 4.40
C GLY A 11 2.94 4.03 5.66
N VAL A 12 2.29 3.00 6.18
CA VAL A 12 2.77 2.15 7.27
C VAL A 12 2.81 0.71 6.77
N GLY A 13 3.84 -0.04 7.12
CA GLY A 13 3.95 -1.40 6.62
C GLY A 13 4.68 -2.34 7.56
N THR A 14 4.91 -3.54 7.07
CA THR A 14 5.57 -4.62 7.79
C THR A 14 6.90 -4.96 7.12
N GLN A 15 7.94 -5.06 7.92
CA GLN A 15 9.25 -5.56 7.51
C GLN A 15 9.52 -6.89 8.22
N ASN A 16 10.31 -7.75 7.57
CA ASN A 16 10.87 -8.92 8.23
C ASN A 16 12.04 -8.52 9.16
N ARG A 17 12.63 -9.51 9.87
CA ARG A 17 13.75 -9.27 10.80
C ARG A 17 15.01 -8.70 10.13
N GLN A 18 15.15 -8.85 8.82
CA GLN A 18 16.25 -8.27 8.02
C GLN A 18 15.97 -6.85 7.54
N GLY A 19 14.78 -6.29 7.84
CA GLY A 19 14.36 -4.96 7.41
C GLY A 19 13.83 -4.90 5.98
N ALA A 20 13.60 -6.04 5.33
CA ALA A 20 12.99 -6.09 4.00
C ALA A 20 11.48 -5.89 4.11
N TRP A 21 10.92 -5.04 3.25
CA TRP A 21 9.49 -4.79 3.20
C TRP A 21 8.72 -6.03 2.73
N LEU A 22 7.71 -6.43 3.50
CA LEU A 22 6.76 -7.47 3.13
C LEU A 22 5.51 -6.87 2.47
N GLU A 23 5.03 -5.75 3.01
CA GLU A 23 3.84 -5.03 2.54
C GLU A 23 3.86 -3.59 3.02
N VAL A 24 3.02 -2.73 2.39
CA VAL A 24 2.77 -1.36 2.83
C VAL A 24 1.29 -1.01 2.61
N PHE A 25 0.68 -0.38 3.61
CA PHE A 25 -0.66 0.18 3.56
C PHE A 25 -0.59 1.68 3.30
N TYR A 26 -1.28 2.16 2.26
CA TYR A 26 -1.45 3.56 1.91
C TYR A 26 -2.92 3.95 1.99
N ALA A 27 -3.30 4.68 3.04
CA ALA A 27 -4.69 5.08 3.25
C ALA A 27 -5.17 6.15 2.25
N GLN A 28 -4.28 7.04 1.83
CA GLN A 28 -4.58 8.22 1.00
C GLN A 28 -3.49 8.42 -0.07
N PRO A 29 -3.37 7.52 -1.06
CA PRO A 29 -2.41 7.72 -2.14
C PRO A 29 -2.80 8.90 -3.01
N LEU A 30 -1.84 9.65 -3.51
CA LEU A 30 -2.02 10.79 -4.37
C LEU A 30 -1.51 10.50 -5.78
N LEU A 31 -2.32 10.83 -6.78
CA LEU A 31 -1.93 10.90 -8.18
C LEU A 31 -1.70 12.38 -8.53
N ASN A 32 -0.57 12.70 -9.16
CA ASN A 32 -0.18 14.07 -9.53
C ASN A 32 -0.30 15.07 -8.35
N PRO A 33 0.43 14.86 -7.23
CA PRO A 33 0.37 15.77 -6.10
C PRO A 33 0.80 17.19 -6.50
N SER A 34 0.28 18.20 -5.80
CA SER A 34 0.60 19.60 -6.10
C SER A 34 2.09 19.90 -5.87
N ALA A 35 2.64 20.82 -6.66
CA ALA A 35 4.02 21.26 -6.50
C ALA A 35 4.26 21.90 -5.12
N GLU A 36 3.27 22.54 -4.53
CA GLU A 36 3.33 23.12 -3.19
C GLU A 36 3.48 22.03 -2.12
N LEU A 37 2.72 20.95 -2.22
CA LEU A 37 2.85 19.79 -1.33
C LEU A 37 4.25 19.18 -1.44
N VAL A 38 4.73 18.94 -2.66
CA VAL A 38 6.07 18.38 -2.89
C VAL A 38 7.16 19.28 -2.30
N ALA A 39 7.07 20.60 -2.50
CA ALA A 39 8.01 21.54 -1.94
C ALA A 39 8.03 21.56 -0.41
N ALA A 40 6.87 21.37 0.23
CA ALA A 40 6.77 21.33 1.68
C ALA A 40 7.40 20.08 2.31
N ILE A 41 7.27 18.91 1.65
CA ILE A 41 7.74 17.63 2.21
C ILE A 41 9.18 17.26 1.85
N ALA A 42 9.66 17.70 0.68
CA ALA A 42 10.96 17.29 0.16
C ALA A 42 12.14 17.56 1.11
N PRO A 43 12.24 18.72 1.77
CA PRO A 43 13.34 18.99 2.72
C PRO A 43 13.30 18.08 3.96
N ILE A 44 12.09 17.75 4.44
CA ILE A 44 11.90 16.93 5.66
C ILE A 44 12.26 15.47 5.37
N LEU A 45 11.90 14.99 4.18
CA LEU A 45 12.20 13.61 3.73
C LEU A 45 13.62 13.46 3.18
N GLY A 46 14.30 14.55 2.86
CA GLY A 46 15.56 14.52 2.12
C GLY A 46 15.38 14.08 0.66
N TYR A 47 14.17 14.24 0.11
CA TYR A 47 13.88 13.90 -1.28
C TYR A 47 14.53 14.90 -2.24
N THR A 48 15.19 14.39 -3.27
CA THR A 48 15.86 15.20 -4.30
C THR A 48 15.29 14.96 -5.69
N GLU A 49 15.26 13.71 -6.15
CA GLU A 49 14.83 13.37 -7.51
C GLU A 49 14.52 11.88 -7.67
N GLY A 50 13.82 11.51 -8.75
CA GLY A 50 13.55 10.13 -9.15
C GLY A 50 12.50 9.41 -8.30
N ASN A 51 12.33 8.12 -8.57
CA ASN A 51 11.45 7.26 -7.78
C ASN A 51 12.19 6.81 -6.52
N GLN A 52 11.57 7.00 -5.35
CA GLN A 52 12.19 6.67 -4.06
C GLN A 52 11.16 6.12 -3.06
N ALA A 53 11.56 5.15 -2.26
CA ALA A 53 10.87 4.73 -1.05
C ALA A 53 11.72 5.16 0.16
N ILE A 54 11.27 6.19 0.87
CA ILE A 54 12.01 6.87 1.94
C ILE A 54 11.38 6.51 3.27
N THR A 55 12.10 5.77 4.12
CA THR A 55 11.67 5.53 5.49
C THR A 55 11.78 6.83 6.30
N PHE A 56 10.79 7.06 7.16
CA PHE A 56 10.80 8.24 8.03
C PHE A 56 10.33 7.90 9.45
N SER A 57 10.74 8.69 10.40
CA SER A 57 10.43 8.50 11.82
C SER A 57 9.08 9.12 12.21
N VAL A 58 8.53 8.73 13.36
CA VAL A 58 7.34 9.36 13.94
C VAL A 58 7.54 10.87 14.21
N ALA A 59 8.77 11.29 14.52
CA ALA A 59 9.10 12.70 14.66
C ALA A 59 9.01 13.45 13.32
N GLN A 60 9.50 12.84 12.25
CA GLN A 60 9.34 13.40 10.90
C GLN A 60 7.88 13.37 10.44
N ALA A 61 7.08 12.36 10.84
CA ALA A 61 5.65 12.36 10.57
C ALA A 61 4.95 13.59 11.16
N SER A 62 5.30 13.97 12.41
CA SER A 62 4.78 15.18 13.04
C SER A 62 5.23 16.46 12.30
N GLN A 63 6.47 16.53 11.87
CA GLN A 63 6.98 17.66 11.10
C GLN A 63 6.30 17.80 9.73
N LEU A 64 6.09 16.67 9.03
CA LEU A 64 5.36 16.61 7.77
C LEU A 64 3.89 17.03 7.96
N ALA A 65 3.24 16.57 9.03
CA ALA A 65 1.87 16.98 9.37
C ALA A 65 1.78 18.51 9.56
N ASP A 66 2.71 19.10 10.31
CA ASP A 66 2.76 20.54 10.54
C ASP A 66 3.01 21.32 9.23
N ALA A 67 3.92 20.86 8.39
CA ALA A 67 4.22 21.48 7.10
C ALA A 67 3.04 21.46 6.13
N LEU A 68 2.15 20.46 6.23
CA LEU A 68 1.01 20.29 5.34
C LEU A 68 -0.30 20.90 5.85
N LYS A 69 -0.39 21.42 7.08
CA LYS A 69 -1.63 21.98 7.65
C LYS A 69 -2.30 23.06 6.78
N GLY A 70 -1.51 23.87 6.10
CA GLY A 70 -2.00 24.93 5.20
C GLY A 70 -2.02 24.55 3.71
N VAL A 71 -1.50 23.37 3.36
CA VAL A 71 -1.32 22.93 1.97
C VAL A 71 -2.28 21.80 1.61
N ASP A 72 -2.35 20.76 2.45
CA ASP A 72 -3.23 19.60 2.27
C ASP A 72 -3.67 19.07 3.65
N ALA A 73 -4.88 19.47 4.06
CA ALA A 73 -5.41 19.11 5.37
C ALA A 73 -5.65 17.59 5.53
N VAL A 74 -5.92 16.86 4.43
CA VAL A 74 -6.17 15.41 4.45
C VAL A 74 -4.87 14.69 4.73
N GLN A 75 -3.81 15.05 4.03
CA GLN A 75 -2.48 14.46 4.24
C GLN A 75 -1.90 14.88 5.60
N ALA A 76 -2.13 16.10 6.07
CA ALA A 76 -1.74 16.53 7.40
C ALA A 76 -2.42 15.70 8.50
N ALA A 77 -3.72 15.43 8.38
CA ALA A 77 -4.46 14.60 9.31
C ALA A 77 -3.97 13.13 9.30
N LEU A 78 -3.68 12.58 8.11
CA LEU A 78 -3.09 11.24 7.97
C LEU A 78 -1.74 11.16 8.69
N LEU A 79 -0.85 12.11 8.44
CA LEU A 79 0.50 12.13 9.03
C LEU A 79 0.46 12.30 10.55
N THR A 80 -0.49 13.08 11.08
CA THR A 80 -0.74 13.18 12.52
C THR A 80 -1.04 11.80 13.15
N ARG A 81 -1.83 10.97 12.46
CA ARG A 81 -2.11 9.61 12.92
C ARG A 81 -0.92 8.67 12.72
N LEU A 82 -0.18 8.80 11.62
CA LEU A 82 1.02 8.01 11.38
C LEU A 82 2.12 8.27 12.43
N ALA A 83 2.15 9.48 13.02
CA ALA A 83 3.06 9.80 14.12
C ALA A 83 2.83 8.97 15.39
N GLU A 84 1.70 8.26 15.51
CA GLU A 84 1.39 7.35 16.62
C GLU A 84 1.80 5.89 16.31
N SER A 85 2.40 5.63 15.15
CA SER A 85 2.70 4.27 14.69
C SER A 85 3.83 3.61 15.48
N HIS A 86 3.64 2.33 15.79
CA HIS A 86 4.69 1.42 16.24
C HIS A 86 5.30 0.58 15.13
N LYS A 87 4.83 0.77 13.89
CA LYS A 87 5.29 0.07 12.69
C LYS A 87 6.15 1.00 11.84
N PRO A 88 7.02 0.46 10.98
CA PRO A 88 7.81 1.25 10.06
C PRO A 88 6.95 2.14 9.15
N LEU A 89 7.38 3.38 8.95
CA LEU A 89 6.73 4.35 8.08
C LEU A 89 7.56 4.56 6.80
N VAL A 90 6.88 4.77 5.69
CA VAL A 90 7.51 5.02 4.38
C VAL A 90 6.75 6.07 3.59
N ALA A 91 7.47 7.02 3.03
CA ALA A 91 7.01 7.89 1.96
C ALA A 91 7.48 7.32 0.63
N THR A 92 6.55 6.95 -0.24
CA THR A 92 6.88 6.47 -1.57
C THR A 92 6.59 7.56 -2.58
N VAL A 93 7.63 7.99 -3.26
CA VAL A 93 7.62 9.07 -4.23
C VAL A 93 7.88 8.46 -5.60
N LEU A 94 6.98 8.66 -6.54
CA LEU A 94 7.17 8.31 -7.95
C LEU A 94 7.26 9.60 -8.75
N ALA A 95 8.44 9.93 -9.24
CA ALA A 95 8.64 11.04 -10.16
C ALA A 95 7.99 10.73 -11.52
N GLU A 96 8.06 9.47 -11.93
CA GLU A 96 7.49 8.95 -13.18
C GLU A 96 6.97 7.53 -13.01
N ASP A 97 6.12 7.07 -13.95
CA ASP A 97 5.63 5.69 -14.00
C ASP A 97 6.65 4.76 -14.66
N ALA A 98 7.81 4.58 -14.02
CA ALA A 98 8.87 3.69 -14.47
C ALA A 98 8.66 2.24 -14.03
N GLN A 99 9.55 1.34 -14.46
CA GLN A 99 9.64 -0.03 -13.95
C GLN A 99 9.85 -0.01 -12.43
N LEU A 100 9.22 -0.96 -11.75
CA LEU A 100 9.29 -1.10 -10.29
C LEU A 100 10.70 -1.45 -9.80
N SER A 101 11.13 -0.82 -8.72
CA SER A 101 12.44 -1.06 -8.09
C SER A 101 12.34 -1.50 -6.63
N SER A 102 11.19 -1.30 -5.97
CA SER A 102 10.99 -1.65 -4.55
C SER A 102 9.58 -2.13 -4.24
N THR A 103 9.44 -2.92 -3.16
CA THR A 103 8.14 -3.37 -2.65
C THR A 103 7.19 -2.19 -2.34
N PRO A 104 7.62 -1.10 -1.67
CA PRO A 104 6.76 0.07 -1.45
C PRO A 104 6.23 0.71 -2.75
N GLU A 105 7.03 0.80 -3.82
CA GLU A 105 6.56 1.28 -5.12
C GLU A 105 5.49 0.36 -5.73
N ALA A 106 5.68 -0.96 -5.64
CA ALA A 106 4.70 -1.92 -6.10
C ALA A 106 3.36 -1.75 -5.35
N TYR A 107 3.41 -1.65 -4.02
CA TYR A 107 2.21 -1.42 -3.21
C TYR A 107 1.53 -0.08 -3.51
N LEU A 108 2.30 1.00 -3.75
CA LEU A 108 1.70 2.27 -4.15
C LEU A 108 0.91 2.13 -5.46
N LYS A 109 1.50 1.51 -6.48
CA LYS A 109 0.81 1.30 -7.77
C LYS A 109 -0.42 0.39 -7.64
N LEU A 110 -0.36 -0.66 -6.80
CA LEU A 110 -1.53 -1.50 -6.53
C LEU A 110 -2.64 -0.71 -5.81
N HIS A 111 -2.30 0.19 -4.88
CA HIS A 111 -3.27 1.07 -4.23
C HIS A 111 -3.90 2.07 -5.20
N LEU A 112 -3.12 2.65 -6.12
CA LEU A 112 -3.66 3.56 -7.15
C LEU A 112 -4.77 2.89 -7.98
N LEU A 113 -4.59 1.61 -8.32
CA LEU A 113 -5.61 0.81 -9.02
C LEU A 113 -6.83 0.57 -8.12
N SER A 114 -6.64 0.05 -6.90
CA SER A 114 -7.75 -0.30 -6.01
C SER A 114 -8.51 0.91 -5.48
N HIS A 115 -7.87 2.09 -5.39
CA HIS A 115 -8.53 3.36 -5.10
C HIS A 115 -9.21 3.99 -6.32
N ARG A 116 -9.21 3.32 -7.49
CA ARG A 116 -9.80 3.81 -8.76
C ARG A 116 -9.16 5.10 -9.28
N LEU A 117 -7.92 5.41 -8.87
CA LEU A 117 -7.19 6.59 -9.31
C LEU A 117 -6.58 6.40 -10.69
N VAL A 118 -6.26 5.16 -11.05
CA VAL A 118 -5.77 4.74 -12.37
C VAL A 118 -6.51 3.49 -12.80
N LYS A 119 -6.85 3.38 -14.08
CA LYS A 119 -7.51 2.21 -14.64
C LYS A 119 -6.53 1.04 -14.87
N PRO A 120 -7.01 -0.22 -14.91
CA PRO A 120 -6.19 -1.36 -15.31
C PRO A 120 -5.44 -1.09 -16.62
N HIS A 121 -4.21 -1.57 -16.67
CA HIS A 121 -3.26 -1.34 -17.78
C HIS A 121 -2.79 0.12 -17.95
N GLY A 122 -3.17 1.03 -17.05
CA GLY A 122 -2.73 2.41 -17.04
C GLY A 122 -1.41 2.65 -16.27
N LEU A 123 -0.78 1.60 -15.73
CA LEU A 123 0.47 1.68 -14.97
C LEU A 123 1.52 0.70 -15.49
N ASN A 124 2.78 1.10 -15.40
CA ASN A 124 3.92 0.22 -15.62
C ASN A 124 4.14 -0.68 -14.39
N LEU A 125 3.71 -1.94 -14.46
CA LEU A 125 3.91 -2.95 -13.43
C LEU A 125 5.04 -3.94 -13.77
N ALA A 126 5.90 -3.61 -14.72
CA ALA A 126 7.04 -4.45 -15.08
C ALA A 126 7.92 -4.73 -13.85
N GLY A 127 8.28 -5.99 -13.66
CA GLY A 127 9.12 -6.43 -12.54
C GLY A 127 8.36 -6.77 -11.24
N ILE A 128 7.03 -6.66 -11.19
CA ILE A 128 6.27 -6.86 -9.94
C ILE A 128 6.44 -8.28 -9.35
N PHE A 129 6.45 -9.33 -10.17
CA PHE A 129 6.53 -10.72 -9.69
C PHE A 129 7.85 -11.09 -9.00
N PRO A 130 9.03 -10.78 -9.57
CA PRO A 130 10.28 -11.05 -8.86
C PRO A 130 10.50 -10.13 -7.66
N LEU A 131 9.90 -8.93 -7.67
CA LEU A 131 10.07 -7.91 -6.63
C LEU A 131 9.29 -8.23 -5.37
N LEU A 132 8.02 -8.66 -5.50
CA LEU A 132 7.19 -8.97 -4.34
C LEU A 132 7.63 -10.28 -3.68
N PRO A 133 7.87 -10.29 -2.35
CA PRO A 133 8.13 -11.52 -1.62
C PRO A 133 6.88 -12.41 -1.58
N ASN A 134 7.07 -13.71 -1.44
CA ASN A 134 5.99 -14.62 -1.06
C ASN A 134 5.79 -14.52 0.45
N VAL A 135 4.59 -14.21 0.90
CA VAL A 135 4.26 -13.85 2.28
C VAL A 135 3.17 -14.75 2.82
N ALA A 136 3.27 -15.13 4.10
CA ALA A 136 2.16 -15.73 4.82
C ALA A 136 1.23 -14.61 5.32
N TRP A 137 0.00 -14.56 4.80
CA TRP A 137 -1.06 -13.66 5.23
C TRP A 137 -1.81 -14.30 6.39
N THR A 138 -1.71 -13.71 7.58
CA THR A 138 -2.12 -14.35 8.83
C THR A 138 -3.07 -13.47 9.65
N SER A 139 -3.65 -14.06 10.71
CA SER A 139 -4.43 -13.32 11.70
C SER A 139 -3.61 -12.24 12.47
N GLN A 140 -2.27 -12.26 12.35
CA GLN A 140 -1.37 -11.25 12.93
C GLN A 140 -0.72 -10.36 11.85
N GLY A 141 -1.24 -10.36 10.62
CA GLY A 141 -0.71 -9.61 9.47
C GLY A 141 0.27 -10.42 8.62
N ALA A 142 1.11 -9.71 7.88
CA ALA A 142 2.10 -10.27 6.96
C ALA A 142 3.29 -10.85 7.74
N ILE A 143 3.65 -12.10 7.45
CA ILE A 143 4.79 -12.78 8.07
C ILE A 143 5.70 -13.37 6.98
N ASP A 144 7.00 -13.14 7.10
CA ASP A 144 8.01 -13.77 6.24
C ASP A 144 7.96 -15.30 6.42
N LEU A 145 8.01 -16.05 5.31
CA LEU A 145 7.94 -17.51 5.37
C LEU A 145 9.11 -18.14 6.16
N GLY A 146 10.27 -17.49 6.18
CA GLY A 146 11.41 -17.92 6.99
C GLY A 146 11.19 -17.76 8.50
N GLU A 147 10.24 -16.88 8.91
CA GLU A 147 9.91 -16.61 10.31
C GLU A 147 8.63 -17.34 10.76
N LEU A 148 7.84 -17.87 9.83
CA LEU A 148 6.49 -18.36 10.09
C LEU A 148 6.46 -19.51 11.11
N ALA A 149 7.35 -20.49 10.97
CA ALA A 149 7.36 -21.68 11.85
C ALA A 149 7.64 -21.29 13.31
N GLU A 150 8.55 -20.36 13.55
CA GLU A 150 8.86 -19.84 14.88
C GLU A 150 7.67 -19.08 15.47
N ARG A 151 7.03 -18.20 14.66
CA ARG A 151 5.84 -17.45 15.08
C ARG A 151 4.66 -18.35 15.41
N GLN A 152 4.47 -19.43 14.66
CA GLN A 152 3.46 -20.45 14.96
C GLN A 152 3.76 -21.19 16.27
N LEU A 153 5.02 -21.55 16.51
CA LEU A 153 5.43 -22.19 17.79
C LEU A 153 5.20 -21.25 18.97
N GLU A 154 5.63 -20.00 18.88
CA GLU A 154 5.41 -18.99 19.92
C GLU A 154 3.91 -18.80 20.25
N ALA A 155 3.05 -18.75 19.24
CA ALA A 155 1.60 -18.66 19.44
C ALA A 155 1.08 -19.89 20.21
N ARG A 156 1.50 -21.10 19.80
CA ARG A 156 1.09 -22.34 20.48
C ARG A 156 1.57 -22.42 21.92
N LEU A 157 2.76 -21.94 22.22
CA LEU A 157 3.29 -21.89 23.61
C LEU A 157 2.45 -20.96 24.49
N ARG A 158 1.81 -19.94 23.93
CA ARG A 158 0.85 -19.07 24.63
C ARG A 158 -0.59 -19.60 24.64
N GLY A 159 -0.85 -20.76 24.04
CA GLY A 159 -2.19 -21.33 23.89
C GLY A 159 -3.03 -20.65 22.80
N GLU A 160 -2.39 -19.94 21.87
CA GLU A 160 -3.02 -19.22 20.77
C GLU A 160 -2.89 -20.00 19.44
N LEU A 161 -3.78 -19.68 18.48
CA LEU A 161 -3.67 -20.14 17.11
C LEU A 161 -3.26 -18.95 16.21
N LEU A 162 -2.15 -19.09 15.51
CA LEU A 162 -1.81 -18.21 14.40
C LEU A 162 -2.43 -18.80 13.12
N GLU A 163 -3.53 -18.22 12.67
CA GLU A 163 -4.19 -18.64 11.43
C GLU A 163 -3.43 -18.11 10.22
N VAL A 164 -3.19 -18.98 9.24
CA VAL A 164 -2.64 -18.62 7.93
C VAL A 164 -3.77 -18.69 6.91
N PHE A 165 -4.19 -17.53 6.39
CA PHE A 165 -5.28 -17.43 5.44
C PHE A 165 -4.83 -17.76 4.01
N SER A 166 -3.60 -17.35 3.67
CA SER A 166 -3.00 -17.65 2.36
C SER A 166 -1.47 -17.48 2.40
N VAL A 167 -0.82 -18.03 1.39
CA VAL A 167 0.61 -17.81 1.10
C VAL A 167 0.69 -17.34 -0.35
N ASP A 168 0.95 -16.06 -0.55
CA ASP A 168 0.92 -15.43 -1.88
C ASP A 168 1.80 -14.17 -1.88
N LYS A 169 2.17 -13.72 -3.05
CA LYS A 169 2.82 -12.41 -3.29
C LYS A 169 1.85 -11.23 -3.15
N PHE A 170 0.56 -11.46 -3.45
CA PHE A 170 -0.47 -10.42 -3.43
C PHE A 170 -1.45 -10.68 -2.28
N PRO A 171 -1.71 -9.67 -1.43
CA PRO A 171 -2.76 -9.76 -0.43
C PRO A 171 -4.15 -9.65 -1.07
N LYS A 172 -5.18 -10.05 -0.31
CA LYS A 172 -6.55 -9.72 -0.68
C LYS A 172 -6.79 -8.21 -0.55
N MET A 173 -7.53 -7.65 -1.51
CA MET A 173 -7.78 -6.22 -1.61
C MET A 173 -8.42 -5.64 -0.34
N THR A 174 -9.39 -6.35 0.24
CA THR A 174 -10.20 -5.87 1.35
C THR A 174 -9.45 -5.65 2.66
N ASP A 175 -8.21 -6.16 2.79
CA ASP A 175 -7.34 -5.84 3.92
C ASP A 175 -6.69 -4.44 3.78
N TYR A 176 -6.78 -3.82 2.60
CA TYR A 176 -6.16 -2.53 2.25
C TYR A 176 -7.18 -1.51 1.78
N VAL A 177 -8.06 -1.89 0.84
CA VAL A 177 -9.04 -1.02 0.23
C VAL A 177 -10.38 -1.74 0.13
N VAL A 178 -11.43 -1.10 0.64
CA VAL A 178 -12.81 -1.53 0.39
C VAL A 178 -13.48 -0.43 -0.42
N PRO A 179 -13.63 -0.62 -1.75
CA PRO A 179 -14.22 0.40 -2.61
C PRO A 179 -15.68 0.67 -2.24
N ALA A 180 -16.11 1.93 -2.32
CA ALA A 180 -17.49 2.29 -2.07
C ALA A 180 -18.43 1.73 -3.17
N GLY A 181 -19.66 1.38 -2.77
CA GLY A 181 -20.72 0.99 -3.71
C GLY A 181 -20.57 -0.41 -4.32
N VAL A 182 -19.79 -1.31 -3.70
CA VAL A 182 -19.61 -2.68 -4.19
C VAL A 182 -20.17 -3.71 -3.21
N ARG A 183 -20.48 -4.92 -3.73
CA ARG A 183 -20.75 -6.13 -2.93
C ARG A 183 -19.68 -7.15 -3.23
N ILE A 184 -19.05 -7.68 -2.20
CA ILE A 184 -17.99 -8.69 -2.30
C ILE A 184 -18.41 -9.89 -1.45
N ALA A 185 -18.73 -11.00 -2.10
CA ALA A 185 -19.21 -12.20 -1.42
C ALA A 185 -18.07 -13.03 -0.81
N ASP A 186 -16.91 -13.06 -1.47
CA ASP A 186 -15.69 -13.70 -0.96
C ASP A 186 -14.47 -12.78 -1.14
N ALA A 187 -14.01 -12.18 -0.04
CA ALA A 187 -12.87 -11.27 -0.05
C ALA A 187 -11.55 -11.90 -0.54
N ALA A 188 -11.40 -13.23 -0.41
CA ALA A 188 -10.21 -13.93 -0.88
C ALA A 188 -10.10 -13.97 -2.42
N ARG A 189 -11.16 -13.62 -3.12
CA ARG A 189 -11.24 -13.62 -4.59
C ARG A 189 -10.80 -12.32 -5.25
N LEU A 190 -10.51 -11.27 -4.47
CA LEU A 190 -10.04 -9.99 -5.00
C LEU A 190 -8.62 -9.69 -4.48
N ARG A 191 -7.68 -9.55 -5.40
CA ARG A 191 -6.31 -9.13 -5.08
C ARG A 191 -6.20 -7.61 -4.99
N LEU A 192 -5.34 -7.13 -4.08
CA LEU A 192 -4.93 -5.72 -4.10
C LEU A 192 -4.36 -5.37 -5.49
N GLY A 193 -4.78 -4.25 -6.04
CA GLY A 193 -4.52 -3.86 -7.44
C GLY A 193 -5.68 -4.20 -8.39
N ALA A 194 -6.78 -4.78 -7.89
CA ALA A 194 -8.04 -4.86 -8.63
C ALA A 194 -8.75 -3.48 -8.64
N ASP A 195 -9.31 -3.08 -9.79
CA ASP A 195 -10.18 -1.90 -9.95
C ASP A 195 -11.64 -2.36 -10.03
N VAL A 196 -12.35 -2.31 -8.91
CA VAL A 196 -13.75 -2.75 -8.83
C VAL A 196 -14.67 -1.56 -8.88
N GLY A 197 -15.37 -1.36 -10.02
CA GLY A 197 -16.26 -0.22 -10.26
C GLY A 197 -17.50 -0.22 -9.35
N GLU A 198 -18.06 0.97 -9.11
CA GLU A 198 -19.25 1.14 -8.29
C GLU A 198 -20.45 0.39 -8.90
N GLY A 199 -21.26 -0.24 -8.04
CA GLY A 199 -22.39 -1.08 -8.46
C GLY A 199 -22.01 -2.53 -8.80
N THR A 200 -20.72 -2.89 -8.76
CA THR A 200 -20.29 -4.29 -8.97
C THR A 200 -20.73 -5.18 -7.82
N THR A 201 -21.24 -6.36 -8.16
CA THR A 201 -21.42 -7.48 -7.24
C THR A 201 -20.45 -8.60 -7.64
N GLU A 202 -19.44 -8.85 -6.83
CA GLU A 202 -18.55 -9.99 -6.98
C GLU A 202 -19.16 -11.18 -6.24
N MET A 203 -19.40 -12.27 -6.98
CA MET A 203 -19.95 -13.52 -6.45
C MET A 203 -18.83 -14.40 -5.90
N HIS A 204 -19.17 -15.33 -5.00
CA HIS A 204 -18.20 -16.21 -4.33
C HIS A 204 -17.34 -17.08 -5.26
N GLU A 205 -17.76 -17.29 -6.52
CA GLU A 205 -16.96 -17.95 -7.56
C GLU A 205 -16.23 -16.96 -8.49
N GLY A 206 -16.47 -15.65 -8.34
CA GLY A 206 -15.76 -14.62 -9.08
C GLY A 206 -14.31 -14.55 -8.66
N PHE A 207 -13.45 -13.99 -9.53
CA PHE A 207 -12.07 -13.68 -9.20
C PHE A 207 -11.60 -12.46 -9.99
N VAL A 208 -11.09 -11.45 -9.29
CA VAL A 208 -10.51 -10.26 -9.91
C VAL A 208 -9.04 -10.14 -9.50
N ASN A 209 -8.16 -10.31 -10.49
CA ASN A 209 -6.72 -10.20 -10.28
C ASN A 209 -6.27 -8.74 -10.18
N PHE A 210 -5.04 -8.51 -9.72
CA PHE A 210 -4.42 -7.18 -9.85
C PHE A 210 -4.35 -6.77 -11.33
N ASN A 211 -4.39 -5.47 -11.59
CA ASN A 211 -4.39 -4.90 -12.94
C ASN A 211 -5.55 -5.41 -13.83
N ALA A 212 -6.61 -5.88 -13.21
CA ALA A 212 -7.87 -6.22 -13.85
C ALA A 212 -9.01 -5.53 -13.08
N GLY A 213 -10.20 -5.51 -13.63
CA GLY A 213 -11.31 -4.84 -12.95
C GLY A 213 -12.65 -4.99 -13.64
N THR A 214 -13.62 -4.29 -13.05
CA THR A 214 -14.98 -4.16 -13.55
C THR A 214 -15.31 -2.68 -13.67
N GLU A 215 -16.12 -2.32 -14.62
CA GLU A 215 -16.57 -0.92 -14.75
C GLU A 215 -17.82 -0.64 -13.89
N GLY A 216 -18.55 -1.72 -13.47
CA GLY A 216 -19.83 -1.64 -12.76
C GLY A 216 -20.89 -0.89 -13.54
N PRO A 217 -22.19 -0.96 -13.15
CA PRO A 217 -22.78 -2.04 -12.36
C PRO A 217 -22.81 -3.36 -13.12
N GLY A 218 -22.66 -4.46 -12.39
CA GLY A 218 -22.63 -5.81 -12.98
C GLY A 218 -22.41 -6.89 -11.93
N MET A 219 -22.52 -8.16 -12.38
CA MET A 219 -22.39 -9.35 -11.53
C MET A 219 -21.61 -10.44 -12.29
#